data_9a743e1dd6c1b48bfd531ef2d7bd4644
#
_entry.id   9a743e1dd6c1b48bfd531ef2d7bd4644
#
_cell.length_a   1.000
_cell.length_b   1.000
_cell.length_c   1.000
_cell.angle_alpha   90.00
_cell.angle_beta   90.00
_cell.angle_gamma   90.00
#
_symmetry.space_group_name_H-M   'P 1'
#
loop_
_entity.id
_entity.type
_entity.pdbx_description
1 polymer ?
#
loop_
_entity_poly.entity_id
_entity_poly.type
_entity_poly.pdbx_seq_one_letter_code
_entity_poly.pdbx_strand_id
1 'polypeptide(L)'
;LAAELSNRGWQVAVVERSSMMYGGTCPNIACIPTKTLVHEAGIAALLYHDDYPKQANLYKQAIGRKNRLTSFLRNNNYERLSKRPNVTVYTGEGSFVSANIIKVALPEGDIELQGKEIFINTGSTPIIPAIDGIKESQKVYTSTTLLDLNVLPQRLIIVGGGYIGLEFASMYAE
;
A
#
# COMPACT_ATOMS: atom_id res chain seq x y z
N LEU A 1 6.78 -0.55 -16.33
CA LEU A 1 6.26 -1.03 -17.61
C LEU A 1 5.52 0.08 -18.35
N ALA A 2 4.40 0.65 -17.81
CA ALA A 2 3.57 1.65 -18.50
C ALA A 2 4.38 2.85 -19.04
N ALA A 3 5.27 3.42 -18.21
CA ALA A 3 6.14 4.53 -18.63
C ALA A 3 7.09 4.12 -19.77
N GLU A 4 7.61 2.89 -19.74
CA GLU A 4 8.52 2.39 -20.79
C GLU A 4 7.78 2.16 -22.11
N LEU A 5 6.57 1.57 -22.05
CA LEU A 5 5.74 1.40 -23.25
C LEU A 5 5.36 2.76 -23.86
N SER A 6 5.01 3.72 -22.99
CA SER A 6 4.76 5.11 -23.40
C SER A 6 5.97 5.74 -24.12
N ASN A 7 7.20 5.55 -23.60
CA ASN A 7 8.42 6.04 -24.24
C ASN A 7 8.66 5.43 -25.63
N ARG A 8 8.15 4.22 -25.86
CA ARG A 8 8.20 3.54 -27.17
C ARG A 8 7.03 3.92 -28.10
N GLY A 9 6.23 4.91 -27.73
CA GLY A 9 5.13 5.43 -28.55
C GLY A 9 3.83 4.63 -28.48
N TRP A 10 3.71 3.68 -27.54
CA TRP A 10 2.46 2.93 -27.37
C TRP A 10 1.39 3.79 -26.72
N GLN A 11 0.13 3.58 -27.13
CA GLN A 11 -1.02 4.05 -26.37
C GLN A 11 -1.23 3.11 -25.19
N VAL A 12 -1.26 3.64 -23.98
CA VAL A 12 -1.29 2.86 -22.75
C VAL A 12 -2.49 3.26 -21.89
N ALA A 13 -3.33 2.30 -21.55
CA ALA A 13 -4.34 2.43 -20.50
C ALA A 13 -3.81 1.79 -19.21
N VAL A 14 -3.89 2.50 -18.10
CA VAL A 14 -3.58 1.98 -16.77
C VAL A 14 -4.87 1.98 -15.96
N VAL A 15 -5.28 0.82 -15.50
CA VAL A 15 -6.47 0.67 -14.67
C VAL A 15 -6.03 0.39 -13.23
N GLU A 16 -6.42 1.26 -12.31
CA GLU A 16 -6.14 1.11 -10.87
C GLU A 16 -7.43 1.26 -10.08
N ARG A 17 -7.75 0.26 -9.27
CA ARG A 17 -8.99 0.23 -8.50
C ARG A 17 -9.11 1.35 -7.46
N SER A 18 -7.99 1.77 -6.90
CA SER A 18 -7.97 2.70 -5.77
C SER A 18 -7.01 3.86 -6.00
N SER A 19 -7.53 5.09 -5.90
CA SER A 19 -6.69 6.30 -5.92
C SER A 19 -5.63 6.31 -4.80
N MET A 20 -5.81 5.47 -3.77
CA MET A 20 -4.86 5.30 -2.67
C MET A 20 -3.72 4.32 -3.00
N MET A 21 -3.71 3.72 -4.21
CA MET A 21 -2.74 2.69 -4.58
C MET A 21 -1.89 3.04 -5.80
N TYR A 22 -1.93 4.28 -6.28
CA TYR A 22 -1.03 4.69 -7.37
C TYR A 22 0.43 4.44 -7.04
N GLY A 23 1.13 3.71 -7.90
CA GLY A 23 2.49 3.23 -7.69
C GLY A 23 2.57 1.84 -7.06
N GLY A 24 1.41 1.23 -6.72
CA GLY A 24 1.30 -0.16 -6.24
C GLY A 24 1.64 -0.34 -4.76
N THR A 25 1.91 -1.58 -4.39
CA THR A 25 2.09 -2.05 -3.01
C THR A 25 3.26 -1.39 -2.29
N CYS A 26 4.43 -1.32 -2.94
CA CYS A 26 5.67 -0.88 -2.28
C CYS A 26 5.58 0.53 -1.65
N PRO A 27 5.18 1.59 -2.38
CA PRO A 27 5.14 2.93 -1.80
C PRO A 27 3.95 3.15 -0.86
N ASN A 28 2.87 2.37 -0.97
CA ASN A 28 1.63 2.65 -0.27
C ASN A 28 1.44 1.84 1.01
N ILE A 29 1.69 0.52 0.97
CA ILE A 29 1.31 -0.41 2.05
C ILE A 29 2.39 -1.46 2.38
N ALA A 30 3.62 -1.32 1.89
CA ALA A 30 4.69 -2.27 2.17
C ALA A 30 6.04 -1.58 2.40
N CYS A 31 6.96 -1.62 1.42
CA CYS A 31 8.37 -1.30 1.62
C CYS A 31 8.60 0.08 2.23
N ILE A 32 8.03 1.13 1.64
CA ILE A 32 8.30 2.51 2.06
C ILE A 32 7.70 2.81 3.44
N PRO A 33 6.39 2.58 3.69
CA PRO A 33 5.83 2.83 5.01
C PRO A 33 6.49 2.00 6.10
N THR A 34 6.77 0.71 5.85
CA THR A 34 7.42 -0.16 6.85
C THR A 34 8.83 0.33 7.16
N LYS A 35 9.67 0.59 6.14
CA LYS A 35 11.04 1.07 6.37
C LYS A 35 11.08 2.43 7.06
N THR A 36 10.11 3.30 6.79
CA THR A 36 9.97 4.56 7.51
C THR A 36 9.72 4.30 9.00
N LEU A 37 8.81 3.40 9.35
CA LEU A 37 8.50 3.10 10.75
C LEU A 37 9.62 2.34 11.45
N VAL A 38 10.29 1.39 10.80
CA VAL A 38 11.48 0.71 11.34
C VAL A 38 12.59 1.69 11.69
N HIS A 39 12.88 2.64 10.79
CA HIS A 39 13.88 3.69 11.05
C HIS A 39 13.50 4.55 12.25
N GLU A 40 12.25 4.95 12.38
CA GLU A 40 11.77 5.77 13.48
C GLU A 40 11.72 5.00 14.81
N ALA A 41 11.45 3.69 14.78
CA ALA A 41 11.49 2.83 15.96
C ALA A 41 12.92 2.75 16.53
N GLY A 42 13.92 2.52 15.67
CA GLY A 42 15.33 2.53 16.10
C GLY A 42 15.77 3.87 16.71
N ILE A 43 15.27 5.00 16.20
CA ILE A 43 15.52 6.31 16.81
C ILE A 43 14.84 6.39 18.19
N ALA A 44 13.59 5.93 18.30
CA ALA A 44 12.85 5.97 19.55
C ALA A 44 13.51 5.11 20.64
N ALA A 45 13.98 3.91 20.28
CA ALA A 45 14.71 3.01 21.17
C ALA A 45 16.01 3.64 21.69
N LEU A 46 16.78 4.27 20.81
CA LEU A 46 18.03 4.94 21.19
C LEU A 46 17.81 6.13 22.14
N LEU A 47 16.72 6.89 21.95
CA LEU A 47 16.46 8.11 22.71
C LEU A 47 15.70 7.86 24.02
N TYR A 48 14.80 6.87 24.04
CA TYR A 48 13.80 6.69 25.11
C TYR A 48 13.53 5.21 25.42
N HIS A 49 14.59 4.41 25.62
CA HIS A 49 14.52 2.95 25.77
C HIS A 49 13.42 2.46 26.74
N ASP A 50 13.26 3.10 27.91
CA ASP A 50 12.31 2.69 28.95
C ASP A 50 11.19 3.74 29.20
N ASP A 51 10.98 4.67 28.28
CA ASP A 51 10.01 5.75 28.43
C ASP A 51 8.84 5.59 27.42
N TYR A 52 7.91 4.66 27.74
CA TYR A 52 6.76 4.40 26.88
C TYR A 52 5.96 5.66 26.49
N PRO A 53 5.66 6.64 27.37
CA PRO A 53 4.97 7.87 26.95
C PRO A 53 5.69 8.64 25.85
N LYS A 54 7.03 8.74 25.92
CA LYS A 54 7.83 9.41 24.90
C LYS A 54 7.90 8.58 23.63
N GLN A 55 8.10 7.26 23.73
CA GLN A 55 8.04 6.35 22.58
C GLN A 55 6.68 6.45 21.87
N ALA A 56 5.56 6.44 22.60
CA ALA A 56 4.22 6.56 22.02
C ALA A 56 4.00 7.90 21.29
N ASN A 57 4.57 9.00 21.81
CA ASN A 57 4.52 10.29 21.13
C ASN A 57 5.35 10.30 19.85
N LEU A 58 6.55 9.74 19.88
CA LEU A 58 7.39 9.60 18.67
C LEU A 58 6.73 8.69 17.63
N TYR A 59 6.13 7.58 18.06
CA TYR A 59 5.39 6.68 17.18
C TYR A 59 4.27 7.42 16.42
N LYS A 60 3.47 8.21 17.15
CA LYS A 60 2.41 9.03 16.52
C LYS A 60 2.96 10.01 15.48
N GLN A 61 4.12 10.63 15.78
CA GLN A 61 4.80 11.52 14.83
C GLN A 61 5.35 10.73 13.63
N ALA A 62 5.88 9.53 13.85
CA ALA A 62 6.37 8.63 12.81
C ALA A 62 5.25 8.23 11.83
N ILE A 63 4.06 7.88 12.34
CA ILE A 63 2.87 7.65 11.51
C ILE A 63 2.55 8.88 10.65
N GLY A 64 2.61 10.08 11.22
CA GLY A 64 2.42 11.33 10.46
C GLY A 64 3.46 11.54 9.36
N ARG A 65 4.74 11.26 9.64
CA ARG A 65 5.83 11.33 8.63
C ARG A 65 5.63 10.29 7.52
N LYS A 66 5.35 9.03 7.91
CA LYS A 66 5.01 7.95 6.98
C LYS A 66 3.87 8.36 6.05
N ASN A 67 2.76 8.90 6.58
CA ASN A 67 1.60 9.29 5.79
C ASN A 67 1.92 10.40 4.78
N ARG A 68 2.71 11.41 5.17
CA ARG A 68 3.15 12.47 4.24
C ARG A 68 4.01 11.91 3.12
N LEU A 69 4.98 11.04 3.45
CA LEU A 69 5.87 10.43 2.46
C LEU A 69 5.10 9.55 1.47
N THR A 70 4.22 8.67 1.96
CA THR A 70 3.44 7.79 1.08
C THR A 70 2.49 8.58 0.17
N SER A 71 1.86 9.64 0.69
CA SER A 71 0.99 10.52 -0.10
C SER A 71 1.77 11.26 -1.18
N PHE A 72 2.94 11.78 -0.87
CA PHE A 72 3.83 12.44 -1.84
C PHE A 72 4.25 11.48 -2.96
N LEU A 73 4.71 10.27 -2.61
CA LEU A 73 5.14 9.28 -3.58
C LEU A 73 3.99 8.79 -4.46
N ARG A 74 2.81 8.60 -3.88
CA ARG A 74 1.58 8.21 -4.59
C ARG A 74 1.21 9.25 -5.64
N ASN A 75 1.19 10.52 -5.26
CA ASN A 75 0.89 11.61 -6.17
C ASN A 75 1.93 11.68 -7.31
N ASN A 76 3.22 11.60 -7.00
CA ASN A 76 4.28 11.58 -8.02
C ASN A 76 4.14 10.40 -8.98
N ASN A 77 3.77 9.22 -8.49
CA ASN A 77 3.54 8.05 -9.36
C ASN A 77 2.35 8.24 -10.29
N TYR A 78 1.26 8.84 -9.79
CA TYR A 78 0.12 9.20 -10.63
C TYR A 78 0.52 10.22 -11.70
N GLU A 79 1.13 11.34 -11.31
CA GLU A 79 1.53 12.41 -12.23
C GLU A 79 2.53 11.95 -13.29
N ARG A 80 3.45 11.07 -12.91
CA ARG A 80 4.45 10.49 -13.84
C ARG A 80 3.80 9.76 -15.01
N LEU A 81 2.60 9.22 -14.84
CA LEU A 81 1.84 8.54 -15.89
C LEU A 81 0.80 9.46 -16.51
N SER A 82 -0.04 10.12 -15.73
CA SER A 82 -1.17 10.92 -16.20
C SER A 82 -0.76 12.15 -17.04
N LYS A 83 0.47 12.65 -16.84
CA LYS A 83 1.01 13.78 -17.63
C LYS A 83 1.57 13.37 -19.02
N ARG A 84 1.57 12.06 -19.35
CA ARG A 84 2.05 11.59 -20.65
C ARG A 84 0.92 11.62 -21.67
N PRO A 85 1.14 12.16 -22.88
CA PRO A 85 0.07 12.36 -23.86
C PRO A 85 -0.54 11.05 -24.39
N ASN A 86 0.20 9.95 -24.29
CA ASN A 86 -0.19 8.62 -24.76
C ASN A 86 -0.49 7.63 -23.60
N VAL A 87 -0.72 8.15 -22.37
CA VAL A 87 -1.12 7.34 -21.22
C VAL A 87 -2.42 7.88 -20.65
N THR A 88 -3.41 7.01 -20.50
CA THR A 88 -4.64 7.32 -19.77
C THR A 88 -4.71 6.45 -18.51
N VAL A 89 -4.91 7.10 -17.37
CA VAL A 89 -5.09 6.41 -16.08
C VAL A 89 -6.56 6.42 -15.71
N TYR A 90 -7.15 5.24 -15.60
CA TYR A 90 -8.52 5.02 -15.18
C TYR A 90 -8.55 4.57 -13.73
N THR A 91 -9.27 5.30 -12.89
CA THR A 91 -9.49 4.91 -11.49
C THR A 91 -10.81 4.18 -11.37
N GLY A 92 -10.76 2.86 -11.43
CA GLY A 92 -11.93 1.99 -11.43
C GLY A 92 -11.54 0.51 -11.38
N GLU A 93 -12.51 -0.33 -11.14
CA GLU A 93 -12.32 -1.76 -11.07
C GLU A 93 -12.35 -2.39 -12.47
N GLY A 94 -11.24 -3.05 -12.83
CA GLY A 94 -11.10 -3.75 -14.10
C GLY A 94 -11.53 -5.20 -14.03
N SER A 95 -12.30 -5.66 -15.02
CA SER A 95 -12.66 -7.07 -15.20
C SER A 95 -12.56 -7.46 -16.67
N PHE A 96 -12.23 -8.73 -16.93
CA PHE A 96 -12.19 -9.25 -18.28
C PHE A 96 -13.60 -9.48 -18.83
N VAL A 97 -13.86 -8.95 -20.05
CA VAL A 97 -15.02 -9.29 -20.87
C VAL A 97 -14.64 -10.38 -21.86
N SER A 98 -13.43 -10.28 -22.41
CA SER A 98 -12.84 -11.29 -23.30
C SER A 98 -11.31 -11.27 -23.14
N ALA A 99 -10.61 -12.08 -23.91
CA ALA A 99 -9.14 -12.16 -23.84
C ALA A 99 -8.43 -10.82 -24.10
N ASN A 100 -9.07 -9.88 -24.80
CA ASN A 100 -8.50 -8.59 -25.20
C ASN A 100 -9.38 -7.38 -24.86
N ILE A 101 -10.47 -7.57 -24.11
CA ILE A 101 -11.38 -6.50 -23.70
C ILE A 101 -11.48 -6.49 -22.17
N ILE A 102 -11.19 -5.33 -21.60
CA ILE A 102 -11.33 -5.04 -20.16
C ILE A 102 -12.48 -4.05 -19.97
N LYS A 103 -13.47 -4.44 -19.17
CA LYS A 103 -14.46 -3.51 -18.65
C LYS A 103 -13.90 -2.82 -17.43
N VAL A 104 -14.04 -1.51 -17.35
CA VAL A 104 -13.66 -0.69 -16.20
C VAL A 104 -14.91 -0.05 -15.61
N ALA A 105 -15.22 -0.40 -14.38
CA ALA A 105 -16.32 0.23 -13.63
C ALA A 105 -15.83 1.57 -13.07
N LEU A 106 -16.37 2.66 -13.60
CA LEU A 106 -16.08 4.03 -13.18
C LEU A 106 -17.29 4.64 -12.45
N PRO A 107 -17.11 5.66 -11.61
CA PRO A 107 -18.24 6.36 -10.96
C PRO A 107 -19.28 6.93 -11.94
N GLU A 108 -18.84 7.38 -13.11
CA GLU A 108 -19.67 7.94 -14.18
C GLU A 108 -20.30 6.91 -15.13
N GLY A 109 -19.98 5.64 -14.94
CA GLY A 109 -20.47 4.52 -15.75
C GLY A 109 -19.36 3.63 -16.29
N ASP A 110 -19.72 2.43 -16.68
CA ASP A 110 -18.78 1.42 -17.19
C ASP A 110 -18.27 1.79 -18.59
N ILE A 111 -16.99 1.53 -18.84
CA ILE A 111 -16.38 1.62 -20.17
C ILE A 111 -15.71 0.30 -20.55
N GLU A 112 -15.53 0.06 -21.83
CA GLU A 112 -14.75 -1.06 -22.32
C GLU A 112 -13.49 -0.56 -23.04
N LEU A 113 -12.36 -1.19 -22.71
CA LEU A 113 -11.06 -0.92 -23.29
C LEU A 113 -10.58 -2.16 -24.03
N GLN A 114 -10.33 -2.02 -25.32
CA GLN A 114 -9.71 -3.08 -26.10
C GLN A 114 -8.19 -2.90 -26.13
N GLY A 115 -7.47 -3.91 -25.69
CA GLY A 115 -6.00 -3.95 -25.67
C GLY A 115 -5.46 -4.97 -26.66
N LYS A 116 -4.42 -4.60 -27.39
CA LYS A 116 -3.62 -5.56 -28.18
C LYS A 116 -2.82 -6.48 -27.24
N GLU A 117 -2.29 -5.89 -26.17
CA GLU A 117 -1.55 -6.57 -25.11
C GLU A 117 -2.14 -6.16 -23.76
N ILE A 118 -2.37 -7.12 -22.87
CA ILE A 118 -2.88 -6.86 -21.53
C ILE A 118 -1.89 -7.42 -20.50
N PHE A 119 -1.49 -6.58 -19.56
CA PHE A 119 -0.57 -6.93 -18.48
C PHE A 119 -1.33 -6.95 -17.15
N ILE A 120 -1.40 -8.11 -16.51
CA ILE A 120 -2.04 -8.27 -15.19
C ILE A 120 -0.99 -7.99 -14.12
N ASN A 121 -1.20 -6.91 -13.37
CA ASN A 121 -0.33 -6.51 -12.24
C ASN A 121 -1.17 -6.04 -11.06
N THR A 122 -2.15 -6.85 -10.68
CA THR A 122 -3.18 -6.50 -9.69
C THR A 122 -2.71 -6.59 -8.23
N GLY A 123 -1.47 -7.02 -8.01
CA GLY A 123 -0.87 -7.11 -6.67
C GLY A 123 -1.41 -8.28 -5.86
N SER A 124 -1.41 -8.11 -4.53
CA SER A 124 -1.85 -9.12 -3.56
C SER A 124 -2.57 -8.47 -2.39
N THR A 125 -3.38 -9.25 -1.70
CA THR A 125 -4.04 -8.86 -0.46
C THR A 125 -3.65 -9.82 0.67
N PRO A 126 -3.55 -9.35 1.93
CA PRO A 126 -3.33 -10.22 3.06
C PRO A 126 -4.45 -11.25 3.22
N ILE A 127 -4.08 -12.51 3.43
CA ILE A 127 -5.02 -13.57 3.76
C ILE A 127 -5.26 -13.54 5.28
N ILE A 128 -6.52 -13.46 5.69
CA ILE A 128 -6.91 -13.63 7.09
C ILE A 128 -7.15 -15.12 7.32
N PRO A 129 -6.37 -15.77 8.21
CA PRO A 129 -6.52 -17.21 8.46
C PRO A 129 -7.87 -17.51 9.12
N ALA A 130 -8.37 -18.73 8.93
CA ALA A 130 -9.59 -19.21 9.57
C ALA A 130 -9.29 -19.60 11.03
N ILE A 131 -9.27 -18.61 11.91
CA ILE A 131 -9.10 -18.77 13.37
C ILE A 131 -10.38 -18.30 14.03
N ASP A 132 -10.90 -19.09 14.96
CA ASP A 132 -12.12 -18.75 15.67
C ASP A 132 -11.98 -17.43 16.43
N GLY A 133 -12.97 -16.56 16.32
CA GLY A 133 -12.99 -15.24 16.93
C GLY A 133 -12.19 -14.15 16.23
N ILE A 134 -11.45 -14.46 15.15
CA ILE A 134 -10.59 -13.47 14.47
C ILE A 134 -11.43 -12.38 13.79
N LYS A 135 -12.60 -12.74 13.25
CA LYS A 135 -13.48 -11.81 12.51
C LYS A 135 -14.29 -10.90 13.44
N GLU A 136 -14.56 -11.37 14.64
CA GLU A 136 -15.33 -10.67 15.67
C GLU A 136 -14.48 -9.69 16.46
N SER A 137 -13.15 -9.84 16.42
CA SER A 137 -12.23 -8.98 17.15
C SER A 137 -11.95 -7.68 16.39
N GLN A 138 -12.16 -6.56 17.06
CA GLN A 138 -11.81 -5.23 16.56
C GLN A 138 -10.31 -4.88 16.71
N LYS A 139 -9.52 -5.81 17.29
CA LYS A 139 -8.09 -5.61 17.55
C LYS A 139 -7.20 -6.46 16.63
N VAL A 140 -7.76 -6.96 15.54
CA VAL A 140 -7.02 -7.70 14.52
C VAL A 140 -6.62 -6.75 13.40
N TYR A 141 -5.33 -6.74 13.10
CA TYR A 141 -4.74 -5.94 12.05
C TYR A 141 -4.03 -6.84 11.05
N THR A 142 -4.12 -6.51 9.79
CA THR A 142 -3.27 -7.08 8.74
C THR A 142 -1.97 -6.28 8.63
N SER A 143 -1.00 -6.78 7.86
CA SER A 143 0.22 -6.02 7.56
C SER A 143 -0.06 -4.64 6.95
N THR A 144 -1.19 -4.48 6.27
CA THR A 144 -1.61 -3.19 5.70
C THR A 144 -2.21 -2.27 6.76
N THR A 145 -3.18 -2.77 7.54
CA THR A 145 -3.93 -1.93 8.48
C THR A 145 -3.14 -1.59 9.74
N LEU A 146 -2.15 -2.43 10.11
CA LEU A 146 -1.24 -2.14 11.23
C LEU A 146 -0.39 -0.88 10.97
N LEU A 147 -0.03 -0.62 9.72
CA LEU A 147 0.72 0.57 9.33
C LEU A 147 -0.03 1.89 9.57
N ASP A 148 -1.35 1.83 9.74
CA ASP A 148 -2.20 3.00 10.01
C ASP A 148 -2.63 3.10 11.48
N LEU A 149 -2.21 2.15 12.32
CA LEU A 149 -2.46 2.22 13.75
C LEU A 149 -1.68 3.42 14.34
N ASN A 150 -2.40 4.37 14.92
CA ASN A 150 -1.82 5.62 15.43
C ASN A 150 -1.52 5.60 16.94
N VAL A 151 -1.74 4.47 17.57
CA VAL A 151 -1.48 4.23 19.01
C VAL A 151 -0.45 3.11 19.12
N LEU A 152 0.68 3.37 19.77
CA LEU A 152 1.69 2.34 20.03
C LEU A 152 1.09 1.25 20.93
N PRO A 153 1.01 -0.02 20.49
CA PRO A 153 0.48 -1.09 21.31
C PRO A 153 1.49 -1.47 22.40
N GLN A 154 1.03 -1.63 23.63
CA GLN A 154 1.88 -2.13 24.72
C GLN A 154 2.19 -3.63 24.60
N ARG A 155 1.32 -4.37 23.91
CA ARG A 155 1.48 -5.79 23.62
C ARG A 155 0.97 -6.08 22.23
N LEU A 156 1.76 -6.75 21.43
CA LEU A 156 1.43 -7.18 20.09
C LEU A 156 1.63 -8.69 19.96
N ILE A 157 0.63 -9.39 19.43
CA ILE A 157 0.75 -10.79 19.04
C ILE A 157 0.83 -10.82 17.51
N ILE A 158 1.86 -11.46 16.98
CA ILE A 158 2.05 -11.63 15.54
C ILE A 158 1.75 -13.08 15.19
N VAL A 159 0.78 -13.28 14.31
CA VAL A 159 0.43 -14.61 13.81
C VAL A 159 1.11 -14.83 12.47
N GLY A 160 2.13 -15.65 12.47
CA GLY A 160 2.96 -15.98 11.30
C GLY A 160 4.41 -15.50 11.45
N GLY A 161 5.36 -16.39 11.11
CA GLY A 161 6.81 -16.19 11.21
C GLY A 161 7.49 -15.89 9.86
N GLY A 162 6.75 -15.41 8.86
CA GLY A 162 7.32 -14.96 7.59
C GLY A 162 8.05 -13.62 7.72
N TYR A 163 8.76 -13.21 6.66
CA TYR A 163 9.61 -12.01 6.66
C TYR A 163 8.87 -10.73 7.09
N ILE A 164 7.60 -10.56 6.73
CA ILE A 164 6.78 -9.41 7.18
C ILE A 164 6.56 -9.46 8.70
N GLY A 165 6.21 -10.65 9.22
CA GLY A 165 5.99 -10.83 10.67
C GLY A 165 7.25 -10.56 11.49
N LEU A 166 8.41 -11.03 11.01
CA LEU A 166 9.70 -10.79 11.64
C LEU A 166 10.08 -9.29 11.62
N GLU A 167 9.81 -8.59 10.52
CA GLU A 167 10.07 -7.16 10.41
C GLU A 167 9.20 -6.34 11.38
N PHE A 168 7.90 -6.65 11.49
CA PHE A 168 7.04 -6.02 12.49
C PHE A 168 7.44 -6.39 13.92
N ALA A 169 7.83 -7.65 14.18
CA ALA A 169 8.33 -8.05 15.48
C ALA A 169 9.55 -7.23 15.91
N SER A 170 10.52 -7.06 15.02
CA SER A 170 11.70 -6.22 15.28
C SER A 170 11.28 -4.76 15.56
N MET A 171 10.45 -4.19 14.71
CA MET A 171 10.01 -2.79 14.82
C MET A 171 9.26 -2.48 16.11
N TYR A 172 8.46 -3.41 16.64
CA TYR A 172 7.66 -3.19 17.85
C TYR A 172 8.36 -3.71 19.12
N ALA A 173 9.51 -4.42 19.00
CA ALA A 173 10.34 -4.83 20.13
C ALA A 173 11.33 -3.75 20.56
N GLU A 174 11.60 -2.77 19.74
CA GLU A 174 12.42 -1.58 20.04
C GLU A 174 11.62 -0.53 20.79
#